data_54e52b2127895401d0e42616d636f065
#
_entry.id   54e52b2127895401d0e42616d636f065
#
_cell.length_a   1.000
_cell.length_b   1.000
_cell.length_c   1.000
_cell.angle_alpha   90.00
_cell.angle_beta   90.00
_cell.angle_gamma   90.00
#
_symmetry.space_group_name_H-M   'P 1'
#
loop_
_entity.id
_entity.type
_entity.pdbx_description
1 polymer ?
#
loop_
_entity_poly.entity_id
_entity_poly.type
_entity_poly.pdbx_seq_one_letter_code
_entity_poly.pdbx_strand_id
1 'polypeptide(L)'
;MAGGTKRLPRAVREQQMLDAAVQMFSVNGYHETSMDAIAAQAEISKPMLYLYYGSKEELFGACLDREVARFVETVRGDIDFTQPARELLRTAVVSFLSYIDENRASWIVLYTQATSSQAFAHTVREGRERIIDLVGRLLLSGTRNPEPDTDFDMMAVALVGAGEAVANRVSTGDTDVHDAAELMINLFWRGLKGRPSDAHALP
;
A
#
# COMPACT_ATOMS: atom_id res chain seq x y z
N MET A 1 40.30 -23.11 6.67
CA MET A 1 40.09 -21.71 7.11
C MET A 1 38.58 -21.51 7.22
N ALA A 2 38.04 -21.56 8.43
CA ALA A 2 36.62 -21.35 8.68
C ALA A 2 36.34 -19.86 8.60
N GLY A 3 35.65 -19.42 7.54
CA GLY A 3 35.18 -18.07 7.40
C GLY A 3 34.13 -17.80 8.47
N GLY A 4 34.43 -17.03 9.50
CA GLY A 4 33.50 -16.60 10.52
C GLY A 4 32.39 -15.77 9.87
N THR A 5 31.18 -16.28 9.84
CA THR A 5 29.99 -15.59 9.38
C THR A 5 29.83 -14.33 10.23
N LYS A 6 30.11 -13.17 9.64
CA LYS A 6 30.02 -11.86 10.30
C LYS A 6 28.58 -11.71 10.80
N ARG A 7 28.44 -11.65 12.13
CA ARG A 7 27.13 -11.55 12.77
C ARG A 7 26.43 -10.27 12.30
N LEU A 8 25.36 -10.39 11.52
CA LEU A 8 24.60 -9.23 11.02
C LEU A 8 24.06 -8.39 12.19
N PRO A 9 24.04 -7.06 12.06
CA PRO A 9 23.36 -6.18 13.02
C PRO A 9 21.91 -6.61 13.23
N ARG A 10 21.38 -6.40 14.45
CA ARG A 10 20.03 -6.80 14.83
C ARG A 10 18.99 -6.25 13.85
N ALA A 11 19.03 -4.95 13.55
CA ALA A 11 18.09 -4.30 12.64
C ALA A 11 18.08 -4.91 11.22
N VAL A 12 19.27 -5.26 10.68
CA VAL A 12 19.36 -5.91 9.36
C VAL A 12 18.71 -7.30 9.39
N ARG A 13 18.88 -8.02 10.49
CA ARG A 13 18.28 -9.35 10.67
C ARG A 13 16.76 -9.27 10.82
N GLU A 14 16.25 -8.28 11.53
CA GLU A 14 14.82 -8.02 11.63
C GLU A 14 14.20 -7.75 10.25
N GLN A 15 14.84 -6.90 9.44
CA GLN A 15 14.37 -6.67 8.06
C GLN A 15 14.36 -7.96 7.23
N GLN A 16 15.42 -8.74 7.30
CA GLN A 16 15.52 -10.03 6.60
C GLN A 16 14.39 -11.00 6.98
N MET A 17 14.05 -11.08 8.28
CA MET A 17 12.94 -11.89 8.77
C MET A 17 11.59 -11.39 8.26
N LEU A 18 11.36 -10.09 8.31
CA LEU A 18 10.11 -9.48 7.86
C LEU A 18 9.95 -9.60 6.33
N ASP A 19 11.03 -9.45 5.54
CA ASP A 19 10.98 -9.62 4.09
C ASP A 19 10.60 -11.06 3.72
N ALA A 20 11.24 -12.04 4.37
CA ALA A 20 10.91 -13.45 4.18
C ALA A 20 9.46 -13.76 4.59
N ALA A 21 8.99 -13.19 5.71
CA ALA A 21 7.63 -13.38 6.19
C ALA A 21 6.59 -12.79 5.22
N VAL A 22 6.79 -11.55 4.74
CA VAL A 22 5.91 -10.91 3.75
C VAL A 22 5.84 -11.75 2.48
N GLN A 23 6.97 -12.22 1.96
CA GLN A 23 7.00 -13.09 0.78
C GLN A 23 6.21 -14.39 1.01
N MET A 24 6.42 -15.06 2.14
CA MET A 24 5.73 -16.31 2.44
C MET A 24 4.21 -16.11 2.65
N PHE A 25 3.82 -15.06 3.37
CA PHE A 25 2.40 -14.74 3.57
C PHE A 25 1.69 -14.33 2.27
N SER A 26 2.37 -13.61 1.37
CA SER A 26 1.77 -13.20 0.10
C SER A 26 1.47 -14.38 -0.83
N VAL A 27 2.33 -15.41 -0.81
CA VAL A 27 2.22 -16.58 -1.70
C VAL A 27 1.27 -17.64 -1.13
N ASN A 28 1.42 -17.96 0.17
CA ASN A 28 0.71 -19.10 0.76
C ASN A 28 -0.50 -18.66 1.61
N GLY A 29 -0.62 -17.37 1.91
CA GLY A 29 -1.59 -16.86 2.87
C GLY A 29 -1.15 -17.02 4.33
N TYR A 30 -1.82 -16.28 5.22
CA TYR A 30 -1.51 -16.30 6.66
C TYR A 30 -1.68 -17.70 7.28
N HIS A 31 -2.78 -18.38 6.99
CA HIS A 31 -3.11 -19.64 7.67
C HIS A 31 -2.15 -20.77 7.31
N GLU A 32 -1.83 -20.94 6.03
CA GLU A 32 -1.00 -22.01 5.50
C GLU A 32 0.51 -21.78 5.72
N THR A 33 0.92 -20.54 6.01
CA THR A 33 2.33 -20.23 6.26
C THR A 33 2.75 -20.66 7.66
N SER A 34 3.84 -21.46 7.75
CA SER A 34 4.42 -21.88 9.03
C SER A 34 5.64 -21.05 9.41
N MET A 35 5.91 -20.94 10.72
CA MET A 35 7.14 -20.31 11.24
C MET A 35 8.41 -21.04 10.75
N ASP A 36 8.32 -22.35 10.50
CA ASP A 36 9.44 -23.14 9.96
C ASP A 36 9.78 -22.75 8.53
N ALA A 37 8.75 -22.56 7.70
CA ALA A 37 8.91 -22.12 6.32
C ALA A 37 9.50 -20.71 6.24
N ILE A 38 9.04 -19.80 7.11
CA ILE A 38 9.59 -18.43 7.19
C ILE A 38 11.06 -18.45 7.64
N ALA A 39 11.40 -19.26 8.67
CA ALA A 39 12.78 -19.37 9.15
C ALA A 39 13.71 -19.91 8.06
N ALA A 40 13.26 -20.90 7.30
CA ALA A 40 14.00 -21.44 6.16
C ALA A 40 14.18 -20.41 5.05
N GLN A 41 13.13 -19.65 4.70
CA GLN A 41 13.20 -18.57 3.71
C GLN A 41 14.13 -17.43 4.14
N ALA A 42 14.17 -17.12 5.43
CA ALA A 42 15.06 -16.10 6.01
C ALA A 42 16.48 -16.60 6.26
N GLU A 43 16.79 -17.86 5.93
CA GLU A 43 18.08 -18.51 6.17
C GLU A 43 18.54 -18.43 7.64
N ILE A 44 17.60 -18.59 8.59
CA ILE A 44 17.85 -18.57 10.03
C ILE A 44 17.28 -19.82 10.71
N SER A 45 17.71 -20.06 11.96
CA SER A 45 17.12 -21.13 12.75
C SER A 45 15.73 -20.74 13.30
N LYS A 46 14.82 -21.72 13.40
CA LYS A 46 13.49 -21.56 14.01
C LYS A 46 13.56 -20.94 15.42
N PRO A 47 14.44 -21.39 16.34
CA PRO A 47 14.58 -20.76 17.65
C PRO A 47 14.94 -19.27 17.57
N MET A 48 15.72 -18.86 16.56
CA MET A 48 16.07 -17.46 16.36
C MET A 48 14.85 -16.65 15.94
N LEU A 49 14.00 -17.15 15.04
CA LEU A 49 12.77 -16.47 14.66
C LEU A 49 11.84 -16.27 15.86
N TYR A 50 11.67 -17.33 16.70
CA TYR A 50 10.87 -17.24 17.92
C TYR A 50 11.47 -16.33 18.99
N LEU A 51 12.78 -16.12 19.00
CA LEU A 51 13.42 -15.16 19.89
C LEU A 51 13.09 -13.70 19.56
N TYR A 52 12.86 -13.41 18.27
CA TYR A 52 12.48 -12.08 17.79
C TYR A 52 10.96 -11.86 17.84
N TYR A 53 10.20 -12.89 17.46
CA TYR A 53 8.75 -12.85 17.38
C TYR A 53 8.18 -14.11 18.03
N GLY A 54 7.58 -13.96 19.19
CA GLY A 54 7.11 -15.06 20.02
C GLY A 54 6.07 -15.96 19.35
N SER A 55 5.36 -15.44 18.33
CA SER A 55 4.31 -16.15 17.61
C SER A 55 4.23 -15.73 16.14
N LYS A 56 3.51 -16.52 15.33
CA LYS A 56 3.19 -16.15 13.94
C LYS A 56 2.33 -14.89 13.88
N GLU A 57 1.45 -14.70 14.86
CA GLU A 57 0.59 -13.53 14.97
C GLU A 57 1.41 -12.26 15.23
N GLU A 58 2.36 -12.31 16.18
CA GLU A 58 3.27 -11.18 16.43
C GLU A 58 4.14 -10.85 15.21
N LEU A 59 4.67 -11.87 14.53
CA LEU A 59 5.44 -11.67 13.30
C LEU A 59 4.59 -11.03 12.19
N PHE A 60 3.36 -11.50 12.00
CA PHE A 60 2.46 -10.94 10.99
C PHE A 60 2.09 -9.50 11.32
N GLY A 61 1.78 -9.19 12.59
CA GLY A 61 1.54 -7.83 13.06
C GLY A 61 2.73 -6.91 12.76
N ALA A 62 3.96 -7.34 13.06
CA ALA A 62 5.17 -6.59 12.74
C ALA A 62 5.37 -6.38 11.22
N CYS A 63 5.00 -7.37 10.39
CA CYS A 63 4.98 -7.19 8.94
C CYS A 63 4.01 -6.08 8.53
N LEU A 64 2.78 -6.11 9.05
CA LEU A 64 1.76 -5.11 8.74
C LEU A 64 2.19 -3.71 9.15
N ASP A 65 2.69 -3.53 10.37
CA ASP A 65 3.15 -2.24 10.88
C ASP A 65 4.25 -1.66 9.98
N ARG A 66 5.21 -2.50 9.59
CA ARG A 66 6.30 -2.09 8.68
C ARG A 66 5.79 -1.71 7.30
N GLU A 67 4.94 -2.55 6.68
CA GLU A 67 4.46 -2.32 5.32
C GLU A 67 3.54 -1.10 5.25
N VAL A 68 2.67 -0.91 6.24
CA VAL A 68 1.85 0.31 6.36
C VAL A 68 2.74 1.55 6.49
N ALA A 69 3.76 1.50 7.37
CA ALA A 69 4.66 2.64 7.54
C ALA A 69 5.44 2.97 6.25
N ARG A 70 5.97 1.96 5.57
CA ARG A 70 6.69 2.12 4.29
C ARG A 70 5.79 2.70 3.21
N PHE A 71 4.58 2.18 3.07
CA PHE A 71 3.60 2.66 2.12
C PHE A 71 3.25 4.14 2.33
N VAL A 72 2.87 4.50 3.57
CA VAL A 72 2.52 5.88 3.94
C VAL A 72 3.68 6.84 3.71
N GLU A 73 4.91 6.44 4.08
CA GLU A 73 6.10 7.28 3.92
C GLU A 73 6.46 7.47 2.45
N THR A 74 6.36 6.42 1.62
CA THR A 74 6.63 6.53 0.18
C THR A 74 5.63 7.49 -0.48
N VAL A 75 4.33 7.29 -0.27
CA VAL A 75 3.30 8.17 -0.86
C VAL A 75 3.46 9.61 -0.40
N ARG A 76 3.84 9.83 0.87
CA ARG A 76 4.06 11.16 1.43
C ARG A 76 5.33 11.83 0.93
N GLY A 77 6.42 11.05 0.80
CA GLY A 77 7.76 11.56 0.51
C GLY A 77 7.90 12.19 -0.88
N ASP A 78 7.10 11.72 -1.84
CA ASP A 78 7.13 12.20 -3.23
C ASP A 78 6.31 13.47 -3.47
N ILE A 79 5.53 13.92 -2.46
CA ILE A 79 4.59 15.04 -2.62
C ILE A 79 5.26 16.37 -2.29
N ASP A 80 5.36 17.23 -3.31
CA ASP A 80 5.76 18.62 -3.19
C ASP A 80 4.54 19.54 -3.29
N PHE A 81 4.04 20.01 -2.16
CA PHE A 81 2.86 20.87 -2.05
C PHE A 81 3.01 22.25 -2.75
N THR A 82 4.17 22.59 -3.27
CA THR A 82 4.39 23.81 -4.05
C THR A 82 3.98 23.67 -5.50
N GLN A 83 3.77 22.43 -5.97
CA GLN A 83 3.41 22.15 -7.36
C GLN A 83 1.94 22.53 -7.66
N PRO A 84 1.61 22.75 -8.95
CA PRO A 84 0.23 22.90 -9.38
C PRO A 84 -0.62 21.66 -9.03
N ALA A 85 -1.89 21.84 -8.68
CA ALA A 85 -2.78 20.80 -8.21
C ALA A 85 -2.84 19.56 -9.11
N ARG A 86 -2.78 19.75 -10.44
CA ARG A 86 -2.77 18.63 -11.39
C ARG A 86 -1.50 17.79 -11.32
N GLU A 87 -0.36 18.44 -11.11
CA GLU A 87 0.93 17.75 -10.95
C GLU A 87 1.02 17.07 -9.58
N LEU A 88 0.46 17.67 -8.53
CA LEU A 88 0.30 17.01 -7.24
C LEU A 88 -0.50 15.71 -7.36
N LEU A 89 -1.66 15.77 -8.03
CA LEU A 89 -2.47 14.58 -8.28
C LEU A 89 -1.70 13.53 -9.10
N ARG A 90 -1.00 13.98 -10.15
CA ARG A 90 -0.19 13.08 -10.99
C ARG A 90 0.89 12.38 -10.15
N THR A 91 1.67 13.15 -9.41
CA THR A 91 2.73 12.61 -8.55
C THR A 91 2.16 11.61 -7.55
N ALA A 92 1.10 11.97 -6.84
CA ALA A 92 0.48 11.10 -5.83
C ALA A 92 0.00 9.77 -6.45
N VAL A 93 -0.72 9.82 -7.59
CA VAL A 93 -1.24 8.61 -8.25
C VAL A 93 -0.12 7.74 -8.82
N VAL A 94 0.86 8.35 -9.48
CA VAL A 94 1.99 7.60 -10.07
C VAL A 94 2.82 6.95 -8.97
N SER A 95 3.24 7.70 -7.93
CA SER A 95 4.01 7.15 -6.81
C SER A 95 3.26 6.02 -6.11
N PHE A 96 1.96 6.19 -5.89
CA PHE A 96 1.11 5.16 -5.30
C PHE A 96 1.11 3.87 -6.13
N LEU A 97 0.78 3.96 -7.43
CA LEU A 97 0.66 2.75 -8.27
C LEU A 97 2.03 2.12 -8.56
N SER A 98 3.09 2.92 -8.70
CA SER A 98 4.46 2.41 -8.84
C SER A 98 4.90 1.65 -7.60
N TYR A 99 4.61 2.19 -6.39
CA TYR A 99 4.87 1.47 -5.15
C TYR A 99 4.18 0.10 -5.12
N ILE A 100 2.90 0.04 -5.54
CA ILE A 100 2.14 -1.21 -5.57
C ILE A 100 2.78 -2.21 -6.53
N ASP A 101 3.17 -1.78 -7.72
CA ASP A 101 3.80 -2.65 -8.72
C ASP A 101 5.15 -3.21 -8.26
N GLU A 102 5.97 -2.37 -7.64
CA GLU A 102 7.27 -2.76 -7.09
C GLU A 102 7.16 -3.61 -5.82
N ASN A 103 6.06 -3.47 -5.05
CA ASN A 103 5.86 -4.13 -3.76
C ASN A 103 4.58 -4.97 -3.72
N ARG A 104 4.31 -5.74 -4.77
CA ARG A 104 3.06 -6.55 -4.91
C ARG A 104 2.82 -7.48 -3.72
N ALA A 105 3.88 -8.13 -3.21
CA ALA A 105 3.78 -9.01 -2.05
C ALA A 105 3.28 -8.25 -0.80
N SER A 106 3.82 -7.05 -0.54
CA SER A 106 3.38 -6.18 0.56
C SER A 106 1.92 -5.78 0.42
N TRP A 107 1.50 -5.40 -0.80
CA TRP A 107 0.11 -5.04 -1.08
C TRP A 107 -0.85 -6.21 -0.84
N ILE A 108 -0.51 -7.42 -1.32
CA ILE A 108 -1.33 -8.62 -1.11
C ILE A 108 -1.48 -8.91 0.39
N VAL A 109 -0.41 -8.80 1.17
CA VAL A 109 -0.46 -8.98 2.63
C VAL A 109 -1.37 -7.95 3.29
N LEU A 110 -1.19 -6.67 2.97
CA LEU A 110 -1.98 -5.58 3.55
C LEU A 110 -3.45 -5.64 3.14
N TYR A 111 -3.73 -5.79 1.86
CA TYR A 111 -5.09 -5.67 1.33
C TYR A 111 -5.90 -6.95 1.43
N THR A 112 -5.28 -8.11 1.18
CA THR A 112 -6.01 -9.39 1.10
C THR A 112 -5.94 -10.17 2.41
N GLN A 113 -4.75 -10.30 3.00
CA GLN A 113 -4.57 -11.19 4.16
C GLN A 113 -4.98 -10.50 5.47
N ALA A 114 -4.64 -9.25 5.65
CA ALA A 114 -4.92 -8.54 6.88
C ALA A 114 -6.41 -8.18 7.03
N THR A 115 -7.09 -7.84 5.94
CA THR A 115 -8.53 -7.51 5.97
C THR A 115 -9.42 -8.72 6.30
N SER A 116 -8.94 -9.94 6.07
CA SER A 116 -9.68 -11.17 6.38
C SER A 116 -9.64 -11.55 7.87
N SER A 117 -8.82 -10.89 8.68
CA SER A 117 -8.66 -11.18 10.11
C SER A 117 -9.02 -9.98 10.98
N GLN A 118 -9.94 -10.16 11.91
CA GLN A 118 -10.36 -9.12 12.85
C GLN A 118 -9.19 -8.61 13.73
N ALA A 119 -8.24 -9.48 14.05
CA ALA A 119 -7.07 -9.12 14.86
C ALA A 119 -6.19 -8.05 14.19
N PHE A 120 -6.11 -8.05 12.85
CA PHE A 120 -5.23 -7.17 12.09
C PHE A 120 -5.95 -6.00 11.41
N ALA A 121 -7.29 -6.05 11.36
CA ALA A 121 -8.11 -5.03 10.70
C ALA A 121 -7.90 -3.62 11.29
N HIS A 122 -7.49 -3.52 12.55
CA HIS A 122 -7.22 -2.24 13.21
C HIS A 122 -6.00 -1.55 12.60
N THR A 123 -4.86 -2.24 12.50
CA THR A 123 -3.61 -1.70 11.93
C THR A 123 -3.81 -1.22 10.48
N VAL A 124 -4.50 -2.03 9.66
CA VAL A 124 -4.80 -1.65 8.26
C VAL A 124 -5.71 -0.43 8.20
N ARG A 125 -6.73 -0.36 9.04
CA ARG A 125 -7.64 0.77 9.10
C ARG A 125 -6.93 2.06 9.49
N GLU A 126 -6.09 2.04 10.53
CA GLU A 126 -5.29 3.22 10.91
C GLU A 126 -4.36 3.69 9.79
N GLY A 127 -3.72 2.74 9.08
CA GLY A 127 -2.92 3.08 7.90
C GLY A 127 -3.75 3.74 6.81
N ARG A 128 -4.93 3.21 6.53
CA ARG A 128 -5.88 3.75 5.55
C ARG A 128 -6.35 5.15 5.93
N GLU A 129 -6.67 5.40 7.19
CA GLU A 129 -7.07 6.72 7.68
C GLU A 129 -5.95 7.75 7.50
N ARG A 130 -4.68 7.39 7.74
CA ARG A 130 -3.54 8.29 7.47
C ARG A 130 -3.42 8.68 5.99
N ILE A 131 -3.72 7.75 5.07
CA ILE A 131 -3.73 8.05 3.63
C ILE A 131 -4.94 8.94 3.28
N ILE A 132 -6.12 8.68 3.82
CA ILE A 132 -7.30 9.54 3.64
C ILE A 132 -7.01 10.96 4.09
N ASP A 133 -6.43 11.14 5.28
CA ASP A 133 -6.01 12.46 5.79
C ASP A 133 -5.01 13.15 4.86
N LEU A 134 -4.03 12.40 4.33
CA LEU A 134 -3.04 12.95 3.40
C LEU A 134 -3.73 13.42 2.11
N VAL A 135 -4.61 12.59 1.53
CA VAL A 135 -5.36 12.93 0.32
C VAL A 135 -6.29 14.11 0.57
N GLY A 136 -6.97 14.18 1.72
CA GLY A 136 -7.81 15.32 2.10
C GLY A 136 -7.01 16.65 2.13
N ARG A 137 -5.81 16.63 2.70
CA ARG A 137 -4.90 17.80 2.70
C ARG A 137 -4.43 18.18 1.29
N LEU A 138 -4.17 17.21 0.42
CA LEU A 138 -3.82 17.45 -0.98
C LEU A 138 -4.98 18.12 -1.74
N LEU A 139 -6.19 17.62 -1.57
CA LEU A 139 -7.39 18.19 -2.18
C LEU A 139 -7.61 19.63 -1.70
N LEU A 140 -7.52 19.87 -0.40
CA LEU A 140 -7.66 21.21 0.18
C LEU A 140 -6.61 22.18 -0.34
N SER A 141 -5.34 21.77 -0.40
CA SER A 141 -4.23 22.61 -0.89
C SER A 141 -4.30 22.90 -2.37
N GLY A 142 -4.82 21.95 -3.16
CA GLY A 142 -4.94 22.04 -4.62
C GLY A 142 -6.19 22.78 -5.10
N THR A 143 -7.19 23.00 -4.24
CA THR A 143 -8.46 23.62 -4.62
C THR A 143 -8.44 25.11 -4.37
N ARG A 144 -8.60 25.91 -5.44
CA ARG A 144 -8.77 27.36 -5.36
C ARG A 144 -10.24 27.71 -5.20
N ASN A 145 -10.57 28.51 -4.17
CA ASN A 145 -11.94 28.95 -3.88
C ASN A 145 -12.92 27.75 -3.77
N PRO A 146 -12.74 26.86 -2.79
CA PRO A 146 -13.68 25.77 -2.58
C PRO A 146 -15.08 26.34 -2.25
N GLU A 147 -16.11 25.65 -2.71
CA GLU A 147 -17.48 25.97 -2.29
C GLU A 147 -17.64 25.70 -0.79
N PRO A 148 -18.48 26.47 -0.07
CA PRO A 148 -18.64 26.36 1.38
C PRO A 148 -18.99 24.94 1.86
N ASP A 149 -19.68 24.16 1.04
CA ASP A 149 -20.15 22.81 1.34
C ASP A 149 -19.24 21.72 0.79
N THR A 150 -18.00 22.04 0.37
CA THR A 150 -17.07 21.04 -0.16
C THR A 150 -16.60 20.11 0.95
N ASP A 151 -17.01 18.84 0.87
CA ASP A 151 -16.61 17.77 1.79
C ASP A 151 -15.33 17.08 1.29
N PHE A 152 -14.17 17.63 1.66
CA PHE A 152 -12.87 17.08 1.28
C PHE A 152 -12.60 15.70 1.90
N ASP A 153 -13.16 15.41 3.07
CA ASP A 153 -12.99 14.12 3.74
C ASP A 153 -13.71 13.03 2.95
N MET A 154 -14.96 13.26 2.55
CA MET A 154 -15.71 12.31 1.73
C MET A 154 -15.08 12.14 0.34
N MET A 155 -14.57 13.23 -0.26
CA MET A 155 -13.83 13.15 -1.52
C MET A 155 -12.55 12.30 -1.37
N ALA A 156 -11.81 12.47 -0.28
CA ALA A 156 -10.62 11.68 0.00
C ALA A 156 -10.97 10.18 0.17
N VAL A 157 -12.02 9.87 0.91
CA VAL A 157 -12.52 8.48 1.06
C VAL A 157 -12.84 7.86 -0.29
N ALA A 158 -13.55 8.59 -1.17
CA ALA A 158 -13.90 8.12 -2.50
C ALA A 158 -12.67 7.87 -3.39
N LEU A 159 -11.70 8.81 -3.38
CA LEU A 159 -10.47 8.70 -4.16
C LEU A 159 -9.59 7.55 -3.69
N VAL A 160 -9.42 7.39 -2.37
CA VAL A 160 -8.65 6.29 -1.78
C VAL A 160 -9.32 4.96 -2.11
N GLY A 161 -10.64 4.82 -1.97
CA GLY A 161 -11.34 3.59 -2.32
C GLY A 161 -11.24 3.23 -3.81
N ALA A 162 -11.34 4.21 -4.71
CA ALA A 162 -11.09 3.99 -6.13
C ALA A 162 -9.64 3.58 -6.41
N GLY A 163 -8.68 4.23 -5.73
CA GLY A 163 -7.26 3.89 -5.79
C GLY A 163 -6.98 2.46 -5.36
N GLU A 164 -7.54 2.02 -4.24
CA GLU A 164 -7.41 0.65 -3.74
C GLU A 164 -7.92 -0.39 -4.75
N ALA A 165 -9.07 -0.13 -5.39
CA ALA A 165 -9.63 -1.02 -6.40
C ALA A 165 -8.72 -1.15 -7.65
N VAL A 166 -8.14 -0.04 -8.10
CA VAL A 166 -7.19 -0.03 -9.23
C VAL A 166 -5.87 -0.69 -8.84
N ALA A 167 -5.33 -0.38 -7.64
CA ALA A 167 -4.11 -0.98 -7.12
C ALA A 167 -4.19 -2.50 -7.04
N ASN A 168 -5.37 -3.04 -6.69
CA ASN A 168 -5.57 -4.48 -6.67
C ASN A 168 -5.39 -5.12 -8.07
N ARG A 169 -5.84 -4.46 -9.13
CA ARG A 169 -5.63 -4.92 -10.51
C ARG A 169 -4.18 -4.80 -10.98
N VAL A 170 -3.49 -3.74 -10.54
CA VAL A 170 -2.04 -3.58 -10.81
C VAL A 170 -1.26 -4.69 -10.10
N SER A 171 -1.59 -4.99 -8.83
CA SER A 171 -0.88 -6.01 -8.04
C SER A 171 -1.04 -7.43 -8.61
N THR A 172 -2.15 -7.73 -9.28
CA THR A 172 -2.39 -9.01 -9.97
C THR A 172 -1.80 -9.06 -11.38
N GLY A 173 -1.33 -7.94 -11.91
CA GLY A 173 -0.80 -7.85 -13.28
C GLY A 173 -1.86 -7.71 -14.36
N ASP A 174 -3.12 -7.47 -13.98
CA ASP A 174 -4.24 -7.31 -14.93
C ASP A 174 -4.23 -5.97 -15.66
N THR A 175 -3.44 -5.01 -15.18
CA THR A 175 -3.39 -3.64 -15.72
C THR A 175 -1.99 -3.08 -15.57
N ASP A 176 -1.52 -2.40 -16.63
CA ASP A 176 -0.26 -1.66 -16.62
C ASP A 176 -0.36 -0.41 -15.71
N VAL A 177 0.74 -0.09 -15.01
CA VAL A 177 0.81 1.04 -14.07
C VAL A 177 0.54 2.37 -14.76
N HIS A 178 1.13 2.57 -15.95
CA HIS A 178 1.01 3.82 -16.69
C HIS A 178 -0.44 4.05 -17.15
N ASP A 179 -1.05 3.02 -17.74
CA ASP A 179 -2.44 3.07 -18.19
C ASP A 179 -3.41 3.31 -17.02
N ALA A 180 -3.18 2.62 -15.89
CA ALA A 180 -3.96 2.80 -14.68
C ALA A 180 -3.82 4.23 -14.12
N ALA A 181 -2.60 4.77 -14.07
CA ALA A 181 -2.34 6.12 -13.59
C ALA A 181 -3.00 7.17 -14.47
N GLU A 182 -2.86 7.09 -15.79
CA GLU A 182 -3.47 8.03 -16.73
C GLU A 182 -5.00 7.99 -16.66
N LEU A 183 -5.60 6.80 -16.52
CA LEU A 183 -7.04 6.65 -16.31
C LEU A 183 -7.48 7.37 -15.03
N MET A 184 -6.83 7.09 -13.90
CA MET A 184 -7.16 7.71 -12.61
C MET A 184 -7.00 9.22 -12.63
N ILE A 185 -5.88 9.73 -13.13
CA ILE A 185 -5.59 11.17 -13.24
C ILE A 185 -6.67 11.86 -14.09
N ASN A 186 -7.02 11.27 -15.23
CA ASN A 186 -8.05 11.86 -16.10
C ASN A 186 -9.44 11.82 -15.46
N LEU A 187 -9.79 10.72 -14.78
CA LEU A 187 -11.07 10.58 -14.09
C LEU A 187 -11.19 11.58 -12.94
N PHE A 188 -10.17 11.69 -12.08
CA PHE A 188 -10.21 12.56 -10.91
C PHE A 188 -10.11 14.04 -11.27
N TRP A 189 -9.30 14.37 -12.29
CA TRP A 189 -9.13 15.76 -12.71
C TRP A 189 -10.32 16.32 -13.48
N ARG A 190 -10.91 15.51 -14.35
CA ARG A 190 -12.01 15.93 -15.24
C ARG A 190 -13.38 15.54 -14.72
N GLY A 191 -13.44 14.65 -13.75
CA GLY A 191 -14.69 14.02 -13.32
C GLY A 191 -15.30 13.16 -14.42
N LEU A 192 -16.55 12.78 -14.23
CA LEU A 192 -17.32 12.02 -15.20
C LEU A 192 -17.92 12.91 -16.32
N LYS A 193 -17.59 14.20 -16.36
CA LYS A 193 -17.89 15.06 -17.51
C LYS A 193 -17.01 14.63 -18.68
N GLY A 194 -17.32 13.46 -19.22
CA GLY A 194 -16.80 13.01 -20.50
C GLY A 194 -17.15 14.00 -21.60
N ARG A 195 -16.54 13.84 -22.79
CA ARG A 195 -17.05 14.47 -24.02
C ARG A 195 -18.58 14.27 -24.02
N PRO A 196 -19.38 15.29 -24.43
CA PRO A 196 -20.75 15.03 -24.75
C PRO A 196 -20.74 13.82 -25.69
N SER A 197 -21.21 12.67 -25.23
CA SER A 197 -21.43 11.56 -26.15
C SER A 197 -22.53 12.06 -27.06
N ASP A 198 -22.22 12.18 -28.34
CA ASP A 198 -23.24 12.20 -29.35
C ASP A 198 -24.13 10.99 -29.00
N ALA A 199 -25.36 11.31 -28.57
CA ALA A 199 -26.33 10.41 -28.01
C ALA A 199 -26.26 8.99 -28.58
N HIS A 200 -25.74 8.04 -27.78
CA HIS A 200 -26.17 6.66 -27.90
C HIS A 200 -26.98 6.35 -26.65
N ALA A 201 -28.29 6.43 -26.81
CA ALA A 201 -29.24 5.92 -25.87
C ALA A 201 -28.86 4.48 -25.52
N LEU A 202 -28.71 4.21 -24.24
CA LEU A 202 -28.66 2.85 -23.73
C LEU A 202 -29.99 2.17 -24.13
N PRO A 203 -29.94 0.91 -24.57
CA PRO A 203 -31.14 0.15 -24.92
C PRO A 203 -32.05 -0.10 -23.74
#